data_8c35380e634d01208b4e5a6dbf23f3dd
#
_entry.id   8c35380e634d01208b4e5a6dbf23f3dd
#
_cell.length_a   1.000
_cell.length_b   1.000
_cell.length_c   1.000
_cell.angle_alpha   90.00
_cell.angle_beta   90.00
_cell.angle_gamma   90.00
#
_symmetry.space_group_name_H-M   'P 1'
#
loop_
_entity.id
_entity.type
_entity.pdbx_description
1 polymer ?
#
loop_
_entity_poly.entity_id
_entity_poly.type
_entity_poly.pdbx_seq_one_letter_code
_entity_poly.pdbx_strand_id
1 'polypeptide(L)'
;MKIKALFGMAFAASVAFATTFGLMAGGGGQKASVKFENTVHDFGMIKEDGGPVSCEFPFKNEGGGNLIFYEAKAECGCTKPEYPKAPVSPGKGGVIKVSYNPLGRPGGFTKVVTVKCNGNPSKVRLKIRGTVSPK
;
A
#
# COMPACT_ATOMS: atom_id res chain seq x y z
N MET A 1 -10.46 58.44 -46.05
CA MET A 1 -10.26 58.03 -45.59
C MET A 1 -9.93 57.38 -44.73
N LYS A 2 -9.93 57.05 -44.29
CA LYS A 2 -9.63 56.49 -43.71
C LYS A 2 -9.37 55.74 -42.78
N ILE A 3 -9.27 55.35 -42.39
CA ILE A 3 -9.05 54.66 -41.68
C ILE A 3 -8.77 54.12 -40.78
N LYS A 4 -8.70 53.85 -40.44
CA LYS A 4 -8.44 53.40 -39.67
C LYS A 4 -8.08 52.60 -38.87
N ALA A 5 -7.95 52.36 -38.57
CA ALA A 5 -7.54 51.66 -37.89
C ALA A 5 -7.47 51.10 -36.99
N LEU A 6 -7.48 50.84 -36.73
CA LEU A 6 -7.37 50.31 -35.95
C LEU A 6 -7.06 49.58 -35.21
N PHE A 7 -6.97 49.24 -34.89
CA PHE A 7 -6.71 48.66 -34.27
C PHE A 7 -6.32 47.95 -33.52
N GLY A 8 -6.14 47.66 -33.21
CA GLY A 8 -5.79 47.06 -32.53
C GLY A 8 -5.75 46.50 -31.66
N MET A 9 -5.82 46.15 -31.47
CA MET A 9 -5.71 45.62 -30.67
C MET A 9 -5.26 44.84 -29.96
N ALA A 10 -5.09 44.54 -29.63
CA ALA A 10 -4.66 43.87 -28.95
C ALA A 10 -4.68 43.16 -28.17
N PHE A 11 -4.71 42.80 -27.86
CA PHE A 11 -4.69 42.18 -27.14
C PHE A 11 -4.16 41.46 -26.37
N ALA A 12 -3.99 41.20 -26.05
CA ALA A 12 -3.55 40.72 -25.31
C ALA A 12 -3.60 39.84 -24.65
N ALA A 13 -3.65 39.45 -24.42
CA ALA A 13 -3.69 38.63 -23.87
C ALA A 13 -3.16 38.01 -23.04
N SER A 14 -2.96 37.65 -22.65
CA SER A 14 -2.46 37.19 -21.88
C SER A 14 -2.49 36.32 -21.17
N VAL A 15 -2.52 35.84 -20.95
CA VAL A 15 -2.48 35.04 -20.36
C VAL A 15 -2.03 34.44 -19.44
N ALA A 16 -1.95 34.21 -19.02
CA ALA A 16 -1.58 33.77 -18.20
C ALA A 16 -1.58 32.79 -17.60
N PHE A 17 -1.57 32.24 -17.38
CA PHE A 17 -1.60 31.33 -16.86
C PHE A 17 -1.01 30.85 -15.90
N ALA A 18 -0.95 30.72 -15.50
CA ALA A 18 -0.57 30.37 -14.67
C ALA A 18 -0.27 29.52 -14.05
N THR A 19 -0.15 29.14 -13.88
CA THR A 19 0.31 28.40 -13.42
C THR A 19 0.32 27.92 -12.36
N THR A 20 0.27 27.84 -11.88
CA THR A 20 0.24 27.45 -10.98
C THR A 20 0.66 26.54 -10.41
N PHE A 21 0.60 26.05 -10.24
CA PHE A 21 0.89 25.19 -9.77
C PHE A 21 1.60 25.03 -8.88
N GLY A 22 1.84 24.88 -8.81
CA GLY A 22 2.63 24.63 -8.11
C GLY A 22 2.46 24.43 -6.83
N LEU A 23 2.26 24.40 -6.46
CA LEU A 23 2.08 24.38 -5.48
C LEU A 23 2.23 23.53 -4.74
N MET A 24 2.10 23.07 -4.64
CA MET A 24 2.17 22.38 -4.02
C MET A 24 2.79 22.20 -3.19
N ALA A 25 3.11 22.15 -3.16
CA ALA A 25 3.75 21.97 -2.49
C ALA A 25 3.72 21.73 -1.46
N GLY A 26 3.66 21.74 -1.10
CA GLY A 26 3.57 21.53 -0.14
C GLY A 26 3.97 20.92 0.60
N GLY A 27 4.08 20.60 0.59
CA GLY A 27 4.49 20.05 1.24
C GLY A 27 4.48 19.63 2.40
N GLY A 28 4.92 19.89 3.08
CA GLY A 28 4.98 19.43 4.38
C GLY A 28 3.70 18.93 4.79
N GLY A 29 3.53 18.17 5.64
CA GLY A 29 2.29 17.70 6.11
C GLY A 29 1.60 16.68 5.24
N GLN A 30 2.22 16.35 4.13
CA GLN A 30 1.68 15.26 3.32
C GLN A 30 1.85 13.96 4.06
N LYS A 31 0.78 13.22 4.16
CA LYS A 31 0.81 11.94 4.82
C LYS A 31 0.78 10.81 3.84
N ALA A 32 1.44 9.73 4.18
CA ALA A 32 1.32 8.50 3.45
C ALA A 32 -0.06 7.92 3.68
N SER A 33 -0.53 7.14 2.74
CA SER A 33 -1.80 6.44 2.88
C SER A 33 -1.61 5.08 2.28
N VAL A 34 -1.85 4.04 3.07
CA VAL A 34 -1.66 2.69 2.59
C VAL A 34 -3.00 2.07 2.25
N LYS A 35 -3.07 1.48 1.07
CA LYS A 35 -4.25 0.77 0.65
C LYS A 35 -3.87 -0.62 0.20
N PHE A 36 -4.46 -1.62 0.83
CA PHE A 36 -4.28 -3.01 0.45
C PHE A 36 -5.40 -3.44 -0.49
N GLU A 37 -5.05 -4.21 -1.51
CA GLU A 37 -6.06 -4.78 -2.39
C GLU A 37 -6.95 -5.76 -1.63
N ASN A 38 -6.32 -6.58 -0.81
CA ASN A 38 -7.00 -7.55 0.02
C ASN A 38 -6.32 -7.63 1.35
N THR A 39 -7.08 -7.89 2.39
CA THR A 39 -6.52 -8.06 3.73
C THR A 39 -6.74 -9.46 4.26
N VAL A 40 -7.30 -10.34 3.45
CA VAL A 40 -7.55 -11.73 3.82
C VAL A 40 -7.06 -12.63 2.70
N HIS A 41 -6.31 -13.65 3.06
CA HIS A 41 -5.89 -14.67 2.10
C HIS A 41 -6.29 -16.04 2.63
N ASP A 42 -6.95 -16.82 1.77
CA ASP A 42 -7.37 -18.16 2.12
C ASP A 42 -6.50 -19.14 1.32
N PHE A 43 -5.67 -19.90 2.03
CA PHE A 43 -4.82 -20.90 1.38
C PHE A 43 -5.59 -22.12 0.94
N GLY A 44 -6.82 -22.29 1.42
CA GLY A 44 -7.58 -23.50 1.15
C GLY A 44 -7.01 -24.67 1.92
N MET A 45 -7.03 -25.83 1.28
CA MET A 45 -6.52 -27.04 1.91
C MET A 45 -5.03 -27.16 1.63
N ILE A 46 -4.23 -27.28 2.68
CA ILE A 46 -2.78 -27.48 2.55
C ILE A 46 -2.38 -28.70 3.37
N LYS A 47 -1.24 -29.27 3.04
CA LYS A 47 -0.79 -30.48 3.72
C LYS A 47 0.10 -30.16 4.89
N GLU A 48 -0.08 -30.89 5.97
CA GLU A 48 0.72 -30.68 7.16
C GLU A 48 2.21 -30.84 6.89
N ASP A 49 2.57 -31.82 6.06
CA ASP A 49 3.97 -32.10 5.74
C ASP A 49 4.39 -31.52 4.40
N GLY A 50 3.61 -30.59 3.85
CA GLY A 50 3.92 -30.00 2.55
C GLY A 50 4.90 -28.84 2.61
N GLY A 51 5.35 -28.47 3.78
CA GLY A 51 6.25 -27.34 3.95
C GLY A 51 5.51 -26.03 4.08
N PRO A 52 6.23 -24.97 4.42
CA PRO A 52 5.60 -23.66 4.58
C PRO A 52 4.95 -23.17 3.29
N VAL A 53 3.86 -22.44 3.46
CA VAL A 53 3.17 -21.78 2.36
C VAL A 53 3.28 -20.29 2.56
N SER A 54 3.18 -19.52 1.49
CA SER A 54 3.26 -18.08 1.61
C SER A 54 2.30 -17.40 0.65
N CYS A 55 1.95 -16.19 1.00
CA CYS A 55 1.11 -15.35 0.15
C CYS A 55 1.64 -13.93 0.22
N GLU A 56 1.12 -13.09 -0.67
CA GLU A 56 1.49 -11.70 -0.72
C GLU A 56 0.24 -10.84 -0.61
N PHE A 57 0.37 -9.74 0.11
CA PHE A 57 -0.69 -8.75 0.22
C PHE A 57 -0.20 -7.49 -0.48
N PRO A 58 -0.61 -7.27 -1.71
CA PRO A 58 -0.19 -6.07 -2.43
C PRO A 58 -0.80 -4.82 -1.79
N PHE A 59 -0.01 -3.77 -1.75
CA PHE A 59 -0.48 -2.49 -1.25
C PHE A 59 0.02 -1.37 -2.14
N LYS A 60 -0.57 -0.21 -1.97
CA LYS A 60 -0.18 0.99 -2.68
C LYS A 60 -0.17 2.16 -1.73
N ASN A 61 0.80 3.04 -1.90
CA ASN A 61 0.84 4.31 -1.18
C ASN A 61 0.04 5.33 -1.98
N GLU A 62 -1.15 5.63 -1.52
CA GLU A 62 -2.04 6.58 -2.19
C GLU A 62 -1.95 7.97 -1.59
N GLY A 63 -1.05 8.16 -0.64
CA GLY A 63 -0.86 9.46 -0.03
C GLY A 63 0.19 10.29 -0.73
N GLY A 64 0.47 11.45 -0.17
CA GLY A 64 1.46 12.36 -0.72
C GLY A 64 2.81 12.29 -0.05
N GLY A 65 2.96 11.50 1.00
CA GLY A 65 4.23 11.34 1.69
C GLY A 65 4.76 9.93 1.56
N ASN A 66 6.00 9.73 1.97
CA ASN A 66 6.62 8.40 1.93
C ASN A 66 5.99 7.48 2.97
N LEU A 67 5.70 6.28 2.56
CA LEU A 67 5.12 5.28 3.43
C LEU A 67 6.24 4.45 4.04
N ILE A 68 6.28 4.39 5.35
CA ILE A 68 7.31 3.67 6.09
C ILE A 68 6.63 2.68 7.00
N PHE A 69 7.03 1.42 6.87
CA PHE A 69 6.51 0.38 7.75
C PHE A 69 7.44 0.25 8.94
N TYR A 70 6.85 0.19 10.12
CA TYR A 70 7.62 0.08 11.36
C TYR A 70 7.68 -1.34 11.86
N GLU A 71 6.63 -2.11 11.63
CA GLU A 71 6.51 -3.40 12.27
C GLU A 71 5.46 -4.23 11.54
N ALA A 72 5.67 -5.52 11.49
CA ALA A 72 4.65 -6.47 11.09
C ALA A 72 4.74 -7.61 12.09
N LYS A 73 3.73 -7.73 12.92
CA LYS A 73 3.75 -8.67 14.04
C LYS A 73 2.70 -9.75 13.85
N ALA A 74 3.16 -10.98 13.85
CA ALA A 74 2.29 -12.13 13.80
C ALA A 74 1.91 -12.55 15.22
N GLU A 75 0.73 -13.15 15.35
CA GLU A 75 0.27 -13.58 16.65
C GLU A 75 0.84 -14.92 17.09
N CYS A 76 1.56 -15.63 16.20
CA CYS A 76 2.25 -16.85 16.61
C CYS A 76 3.54 -17.01 15.81
N GLY A 77 4.44 -17.83 16.33
CA GLY A 77 5.71 -18.09 15.66
C GLY A 77 5.60 -18.92 14.39
N CYS A 78 4.40 -19.46 14.12
CA CYS A 78 4.15 -20.23 12.90
C CYS A 78 3.96 -19.35 11.68
N THR A 79 3.83 -18.04 11.88
CA THR A 79 3.52 -17.09 10.84
C THR A 79 4.65 -16.07 10.76
N LYS A 80 5.20 -15.87 9.57
CA LYS A 80 6.32 -14.94 9.40
C LYS A 80 5.96 -13.88 8.37
N PRO A 81 5.79 -12.64 8.82
CA PRO A 81 5.55 -11.54 7.88
C PRO A 81 6.87 -10.88 7.47
N GLU A 82 6.89 -10.40 6.23
CA GLU A 82 8.01 -9.61 5.72
C GLU A 82 7.44 -8.37 5.06
N TYR A 83 8.08 -7.25 5.27
CA TYR A 83 7.63 -5.98 4.73
C TYR A 83 8.81 -5.19 4.19
N PRO A 84 8.54 -4.24 3.27
CA PRO A 84 9.62 -3.42 2.73
C PRO A 84 10.28 -2.59 3.82
N LYS A 85 11.60 -2.59 3.85
CA LYS A 85 12.36 -1.81 4.84
C LYS A 85 12.62 -0.40 4.36
N ALA A 86 12.58 -0.18 3.05
CA ALA A 86 12.80 1.13 2.48
C ALA A 86 11.47 1.89 2.39
N PRO A 87 11.52 3.22 2.43
CA PRO A 87 10.30 3.99 2.25
C PRO A 87 9.68 3.74 0.88
N VAL A 88 8.35 3.76 0.84
CA VAL A 88 7.60 3.59 -0.41
C VAL A 88 7.09 4.96 -0.83
N SER A 89 7.53 5.41 -1.98
CA SER A 89 7.19 6.74 -2.48
C SER A 89 5.71 6.86 -2.83
N PRO A 90 5.16 8.07 -2.83
CA PRO A 90 3.78 8.27 -3.25
C PRO A 90 3.53 7.67 -4.63
N GLY A 91 2.41 6.99 -4.78
CA GLY A 91 2.04 6.36 -6.03
C GLY A 91 2.69 5.02 -6.29
N LYS A 92 3.64 4.62 -5.46
CA LYS A 92 4.29 3.34 -5.59
C LYS A 92 3.64 2.32 -4.68
N GLY A 93 3.96 1.06 -4.90
CA GLY A 93 3.41 -0.01 -4.10
C GLY A 93 4.43 -1.08 -3.83
N GLY A 94 3.96 -2.13 -3.19
CA GLY A 94 4.80 -3.27 -2.87
C GLY A 94 3.92 -4.37 -2.33
N VAL A 95 4.53 -5.30 -1.63
CA VAL A 95 3.80 -6.41 -1.04
C VAL A 95 4.28 -6.65 0.39
N ILE A 96 3.37 -7.10 1.21
CA ILE A 96 3.69 -7.69 2.51
C ILE A 96 3.59 -9.20 2.29
N LYS A 97 4.68 -9.89 2.52
CA LYS A 97 4.70 -11.34 2.33
C LYS A 97 4.48 -12.01 3.68
N VAL A 98 3.60 -13.00 3.70
CA VAL A 98 3.29 -13.73 4.92
C VAL A 98 3.44 -15.22 4.65
N SER A 99 4.23 -15.89 5.47
CA SER A 99 4.46 -17.32 5.37
C SER A 99 3.85 -18.02 6.58
N TYR A 100 3.37 -19.23 6.36
CA TYR A 100 2.77 -20.04 7.41
C TYR A 100 3.33 -21.46 7.36
N ASN A 101 3.75 -21.93 8.53
CA ASN A 101 4.27 -23.29 8.65
C ASN A 101 3.19 -24.20 9.23
N PRO A 102 2.66 -25.14 8.43
CA PRO A 102 1.57 -26.00 8.91
C PRO A 102 2.01 -27.20 9.71
N LEU A 103 3.30 -27.41 9.86
CA LEU A 103 3.83 -28.59 10.53
C LEU A 103 3.35 -28.66 11.99
N GLY A 104 2.73 -29.79 12.35
CA GLY A 104 2.22 -29.99 13.69
C GLY A 104 0.93 -29.25 13.98
N ARG A 105 0.26 -28.75 12.95
CA ARG A 105 -0.93 -27.91 13.14
C ARG A 105 -2.10 -28.33 12.26
N PRO A 106 -2.54 -29.58 12.34
CA PRO A 106 -3.66 -30.02 11.51
C PRO A 106 -4.94 -29.31 11.89
N GLY A 107 -5.83 -29.15 10.94
CA GLY A 107 -7.13 -28.52 11.16
C GLY A 107 -7.17 -27.11 10.62
N GLY A 108 -8.30 -26.48 10.84
CA GLY A 108 -8.51 -25.11 10.38
C GLY A 108 -7.65 -24.10 11.14
N PHE A 109 -7.23 -23.06 10.46
CA PHE A 109 -6.46 -21.99 11.10
C PHE A 109 -6.88 -20.63 10.57
N THR A 110 -6.71 -19.64 11.43
CA THR A 110 -6.84 -18.24 11.07
C THR A 110 -5.78 -17.51 11.88
N LYS A 111 -4.88 -16.80 11.19
CA LYS A 111 -3.82 -16.06 11.85
C LYS A 111 -3.86 -14.62 11.38
N VAL A 112 -3.56 -13.73 12.30
CA VAL A 112 -3.61 -12.29 12.05
C VAL A 112 -2.19 -11.73 12.15
N VAL A 113 -1.84 -10.90 11.17
CA VAL A 113 -0.59 -10.14 11.20
C VAL A 113 -0.98 -8.67 11.29
N THR A 114 -0.46 -8.00 12.31
CA THR A 114 -0.70 -6.58 12.50
C THR A 114 0.48 -5.81 11.92
N VAL A 115 0.20 -4.94 10.95
CA VAL A 115 1.21 -4.14 10.28
C VAL A 115 1.05 -2.70 10.74
N LYS A 116 2.15 -2.09 11.18
CA LYS A 116 2.15 -0.70 11.62
C LYS A 116 3.01 0.13 10.69
N CYS A 117 2.51 1.30 10.37
CA CYS A 117 3.21 2.22 9.47
C CYS A 117 2.94 3.66 9.86
N ASN A 118 3.59 4.56 9.15
CA ASN A 118 3.40 5.99 9.38
C ASN A 118 2.23 6.57 8.58
N GLY A 119 1.48 5.73 7.90
CA GLY A 119 0.43 6.19 7.03
C GLY A 119 -0.93 6.20 7.67
N ASN A 120 -1.94 6.34 6.84
CA ASN A 120 -3.32 6.28 7.25
C ASN A 120 -3.98 5.15 6.44
N PRO A 121 -4.50 4.14 7.10
CA PRO A 121 -4.45 3.90 8.54
C PRO A 121 -3.04 3.55 9.01
N SER A 122 -2.75 3.83 10.25
CA SER A 122 -1.43 3.54 10.79
C SER A 122 -1.26 2.08 11.20
N LYS A 123 -2.34 1.35 11.25
CA LYS A 123 -2.33 -0.05 11.63
C LYS A 123 -3.32 -0.81 10.74
N VAL A 124 -2.85 -1.90 10.17
CA VAL A 124 -3.69 -2.75 9.31
C VAL A 124 -3.52 -4.18 9.78
N ARG A 125 -4.61 -4.90 9.85
CA ARG A 125 -4.59 -6.31 10.19
C ARG A 125 -4.80 -7.14 8.96
N LEU A 126 -3.81 -7.97 8.66
CA LEU A 126 -3.87 -8.90 7.55
C LEU A 126 -4.19 -10.27 8.13
N LYS A 127 -5.00 -11.02 7.42
CA LYS A 127 -5.46 -12.31 7.93
C LYS A 127 -5.16 -13.40 6.91
N ILE A 128 -4.60 -14.49 7.40
CA ILE A 128 -4.46 -15.70 6.58
C ILE A 128 -5.29 -16.80 7.23
N ARG A 129 -5.82 -17.66 6.40
CA ARG A 129 -6.62 -18.78 6.90
C ARG A 129 -6.52 -19.96 5.94
N GLY A 130 -6.95 -21.09 6.40
CA GLY A 130 -6.95 -22.28 5.60
C GLY A 130 -7.22 -23.49 6.46
N THR A 131 -7.06 -24.66 5.88
CA THR A 131 -7.23 -25.91 6.58
C THR A 131 -6.03 -26.79 6.27
N VAL A 132 -5.43 -27.33 7.32
CA VAL A 132 -4.28 -28.21 7.19
C VAL A 132 -4.76 -29.63 7.29
N SER A 133 -4.54 -30.41 6.21
CA SER A 133 -4.90 -31.82 6.25
C SER A 133 -3.78 -32.60 6.95
N PRO A 134 -4.14 -33.52 7.85
CA PRO A 134 -3.13 -34.31 8.57
C PRO A 134 -2.29 -35.13 7.60
N LYS A 135 -1.05 -35.37 7.97
CA LYS A 135 -0.15 -36.21 7.19
C LYS A 135 -0.44 -37.68 7.38
#